data_256a9efff228e31b918dad86340895e6
#
_entry.id   256a9efff228e31b918dad86340895e6
#
_cell.length_a   1.000
_cell.length_b   1.000
_cell.length_c   1.000
_cell.angle_alpha   90.00
_cell.angle_beta   90.00
_cell.angle_gamma   90.00
#
_symmetry.space_group_name_H-M   'P 1'
#
loop_
_entity.id
_entity.type
_entity.pdbx_description
1 polymer ?
#
loop_
_entity_poly.entity_id
_entity_poly.type
_entity_poly.pdbx_seq_one_letter_code
_entity_poly.pdbx_strand_id
1 'polypeptide(L)'
;VDLAEFRDVLEDHSGETSWWFDFDIGVLYMFTDSMWDGEEVDREFELPDGVRCIDPIDLWESYGDLEDFTAMVRDPRTRDLLERAIAGRGAFRRFKDVLHEFPDLRATWFKFHDARMERRAIEWLRDEGLVDEEAAERALSARPDPELPGLGGPFDAPAVAQRVADDLRGLYGKRLREVILFGSWARGDAHPESDIDLLIVLDRVDEMWREYERMNEILYRHSLGNDTVVTALVVGARDYASAQRPVLIRARAEGRSVG
;
A
#
# COMPACT_ATOMS: atom_id res chain seq x y z
N VAL A 1 3.48 29.43 6.20
CA VAL A 1 3.98 28.25 6.89
C VAL A 1 4.11 27.10 5.89
N ASP A 2 5.23 26.43 5.85
CA ASP A 2 5.41 25.19 5.10
C ASP A 2 4.85 24.02 5.93
N LEU A 3 3.74 23.44 5.48
CA LEU A 3 3.09 22.34 6.19
C LEU A 3 3.94 21.06 6.17
N ALA A 4 4.82 20.88 5.19
CA ALA A 4 5.70 19.71 5.14
C ALA A 4 6.77 19.80 6.24
N GLU A 5 7.35 20.98 6.45
CA GLU A 5 8.29 21.23 7.53
C GLU A 5 7.61 21.08 8.90
N PHE A 6 6.38 21.60 9.04
CA PHE A 6 5.60 21.47 10.28
C PHE A 6 5.25 20.02 10.62
N ARG A 7 4.97 19.22 9.60
CA ARG A 7 4.74 17.77 9.76
C ARG A 7 5.96 17.07 10.40
N ASP A 8 7.15 17.37 9.89
CA ASP A 8 8.38 16.75 10.37
C ASP A 8 8.63 17.08 11.86
N VAL A 9 8.21 18.29 12.29
CA VAL A 9 8.24 18.71 13.68
C VAL A 9 7.28 17.91 14.55
N LEU A 10 6.05 17.72 14.10
CA LEU A 10 5.04 16.94 14.83
C LEU A 10 5.42 15.46 15.00
N GLU A 11 6.30 14.95 14.16
CA GLU A 11 6.78 13.56 14.20
C GLU A 11 8.08 13.38 15.01
N ASP A 12 8.69 14.47 15.47
CA ASP A 12 9.97 14.38 16.17
C ASP A 12 9.81 13.94 17.63
N HIS A 13 9.95 12.65 17.85
CA HIS A 13 9.94 12.01 19.18
C HIS A 13 11.34 11.73 19.71
N SER A 14 12.38 12.40 19.20
CA SER A 14 13.77 12.13 19.62
C SER A 14 14.00 12.41 21.10
N GLY A 15 13.24 13.35 21.69
CA GLY A 15 13.40 13.80 23.07
C GLY A 15 14.69 14.61 23.31
N GLU A 16 15.53 14.74 22.28
CA GLU A 16 16.79 15.50 22.32
C GLU A 16 16.62 16.90 21.69
N THR A 17 15.47 17.13 21.06
CA THR A 17 15.10 18.36 20.37
C THR A 17 13.80 18.92 20.90
N SER A 18 13.71 20.25 20.95
CA SER A 18 12.47 20.99 21.16
C SER A 18 12.25 21.94 19.97
N TRP A 19 11.00 21.99 19.52
CA TRP A 19 10.62 22.80 18.38
C TRP A 19 9.74 23.97 18.80
N TRP A 20 9.99 25.11 18.17
CA TRP A 20 9.32 26.36 18.51
C TRP A 20 8.92 27.08 17.22
N PHE A 21 7.74 27.66 17.22
CA PHE A 21 7.21 28.43 16.11
C PHE A 21 7.09 29.90 16.50
N ASP A 22 7.64 30.76 15.66
CA ASP A 22 7.56 32.22 15.77
C ASP A 22 6.41 32.70 14.90
N PHE A 23 5.39 33.28 15.54
CA PHE A 23 4.18 33.76 14.89
C PHE A 23 4.36 35.01 14.04
N ASP A 24 5.32 35.87 14.44
CA ASP A 24 5.52 37.17 13.78
C ASP A 24 6.16 36.99 12.40
N ILE A 25 7.05 36.01 12.28
CA ILE A 25 7.82 35.77 11.04
C ILE A 25 7.50 34.45 10.39
N GLY A 26 6.73 33.57 11.03
CA GLY A 26 6.29 32.28 10.48
C GLY A 26 7.43 31.26 10.32
N VAL A 27 8.41 31.25 11.21
CA VAL A 27 9.62 30.40 11.14
C VAL A 27 9.65 29.38 12.28
N LEU A 28 10.11 28.19 11.98
CA LEU A 28 10.37 27.12 12.94
C LEU A 28 11.80 27.19 13.45
N TYR A 29 12.00 27.05 14.74
CA TYR A 29 13.29 26.96 15.41
C TYR A 29 13.44 25.61 16.10
N MET A 30 14.59 25.00 15.89
CA MET A 30 14.99 23.77 16.56
C MET A 30 16.05 24.08 17.61
N PHE A 31 15.83 23.59 18.83
CA PHE A 31 16.82 23.61 19.92
C PHE A 31 17.18 22.18 20.29
N THR A 32 18.47 21.91 20.46
CA THR A 32 18.97 20.61 20.91
C THR A 32 19.64 20.74 22.26
N ASP A 33 19.57 19.70 23.08
CA ASP A 33 20.24 19.69 24.40
C ASP A 33 21.77 19.93 24.31
N SER A 34 22.39 19.56 23.20
CA SER A 34 23.80 19.81 22.94
C SER A 34 24.16 21.30 22.71
N MET A 35 23.20 22.16 22.44
CA MET A 35 23.41 23.62 22.36
C MET A 35 23.55 24.24 23.76
N TRP A 36 23.29 23.48 24.82
CA TRP A 36 23.37 23.91 26.22
C TRP A 36 24.66 23.45 26.91
N ASP A 37 25.64 22.95 26.16
CA ASP A 37 26.87 22.40 26.72
C ASP A 37 27.80 23.53 27.17
N GLY A 38 27.79 23.82 28.49
CA GLY A 38 28.93 24.35 29.19
C GLY A 38 28.88 25.73 29.84
N GLU A 39 27.84 26.53 29.72
CA GLU A 39 27.63 27.68 30.62
C GLU A 39 26.28 27.56 31.32
N GLU A 40 26.21 27.75 32.64
CA GLU A 40 24.97 27.97 33.36
C GLU A 40 24.28 29.21 32.75
N VAL A 41 23.52 28.98 31.66
CA VAL A 41 22.62 30.01 31.16
C VAL A 41 21.51 30.10 32.20
N ASP A 42 21.48 31.25 32.84
CA ASP A 42 20.44 31.68 33.77
C ASP A 42 19.09 31.30 33.16
N ARG A 43 18.31 30.44 33.81
CA ARG A 43 17.10 29.79 33.29
C ARG A 43 15.90 30.73 33.09
N GLU A 44 16.12 31.99 32.97
CA GLU A 44 15.18 33.02 32.54
C GLU A 44 15.44 33.43 31.07
N PHE A 45 15.57 32.46 30.16
CA PHE A 45 15.35 32.76 28.74
C PHE A 45 13.85 33.02 28.56
N GLU A 46 13.47 34.27 28.74
CA GLU A 46 12.11 34.69 28.37
C GLU A 46 12.00 34.56 26.85
N LEU A 47 11.26 33.57 26.40
CA LEU A 47 10.91 33.46 24.98
C LEU A 47 10.23 34.75 24.54
N PRO A 48 10.53 35.26 23.36
CA PRO A 48 9.80 36.42 22.81
C PRO A 48 8.28 36.18 22.85
N ASP A 49 7.53 37.23 23.14
CA ASP A 49 6.09 37.21 22.93
C ASP A 49 5.83 36.81 21.48
N GLY A 50 5.02 35.77 21.25
CA GLY A 50 4.74 35.31 19.88
C GLY A 50 5.49 34.02 19.48
N VAL A 51 6.30 33.42 20.35
CA VAL A 51 6.93 32.12 20.12
C VAL A 51 6.22 31.05 20.94
N ARG A 52 5.87 29.91 20.32
CA ARG A 52 5.22 28.77 20.99
C ARG A 52 5.98 27.48 20.75
N CYS A 53 6.05 26.66 21.80
CA CYS A 53 6.54 25.29 21.68
C CYS A 53 5.54 24.42 20.91
N ILE A 54 6.06 23.60 20.05
CA ILE A 54 5.28 22.58 19.36
C ILE A 54 5.61 21.25 19.99
N ASP A 55 4.60 20.63 20.61
CA ASP A 55 4.73 19.27 21.13
C ASP A 55 4.52 18.26 19.99
N PRO A 56 5.34 17.19 19.92
CA PRO A 56 5.08 16.10 19.01
C PRO A 56 3.70 15.47 19.26
N ILE A 57 3.10 14.91 18.23
CA ILE A 57 1.82 14.19 18.39
C ILE A 57 1.97 13.03 19.38
N ASP A 58 0.92 12.76 20.11
CA ASP A 58 0.90 11.63 21.03
C ASP A 58 1.06 10.29 20.28
N LEU A 59 1.85 9.37 20.84
CA LEU A 59 2.04 8.04 20.26
C LEU A 59 0.73 7.26 20.08
N TRP A 60 -0.27 7.52 20.92
CA TRP A 60 -1.59 6.88 20.76
C TRP A 60 -2.34 7.40 19.52
N GLU A 61 -2.18 8.67 19.16
CA GLU A 61 -2.75 9.23 17.92
C GLU A 61 -2.07 8.64 16.69
N SER A 62 -0.73 8.57 16.73
CA SER A 62 0.03 7.91 15.67
C SER A 62 -0.37 6.43 15.52
N TYR A 63 -0.68 5.75 16.64
CA TYR A 63 -1.18 4.38 16.60
C TYR A 63 -2.59 4.30 16.02
N GLY A 64 -3.46 5.25 16.35
CA GLY A 64 -4.79 5.39 15.75
C GLY A 64 -4.74 5.50 14.23
N ASP A 65 -3.74 6.20 13.67
CA ASP A 65 -3.54 6.27 12.22
C ASP A 65 -3.22 4.88 11.60
N LEU A 66 -2.48 4.02 12.32
CA LEU A 66 -2.23 2.65 11.85
C LEU A 66 -3.52 1.83 11.84
N GLU A 67 -4.36 1.97 12.89
CA GLU A 67 -5.65 1.27 13.00
C GLU A 67 -6.61 1.73 11.90
N ASP A 68 -6.76 3.03 11.71
CA ASP A 68 -7.64 3.61 10.70
C ASP A 68 -7.23 3.18 9.30
N PHE A 69 -5.93 3.28 8.97
CA PHE A 69 -5.43 2.84 7.68
C PHE A 69 -5.66 1.34 7.46
N THR A 70 -5.38 0.52 8.47
CA THR A 70 -5.61 -0.93 8.41
C THR A 70 -7.08 -1.25 8.15
N ALA A 71 -8.01 -0.54 8.81
CA ALA A 71 -9.45 -0.70 8.63
C ALA A 71 -9.92 -0.33 7.20
N MET A 72 -9.23 0.61 6.55
CA MET A 72 -9.52 1.00 5.17
C MET A 72 -9.11 -0.07 4.15
N VAL A 73 -8.16 -0.94 4.48
CA VAL A 73 -7.67 -1.99 3.56
C VAL A 73 -8.79 -3.00 3.31
N ARG A 74 -9.21 -3.14 2.06
CA ARG A 74 -10.35 -3.98 1.69
C ARG A 74 -9.99 -5.45 1.53
N ASP A 75 -8.74 -5.75 1.10
CA ASP A 75 -8.28 -7.13 0.98
C ASP A 75 -8.18 -7.79 2.38
N PRO A 76 -8.93 -8.87 2.64
CA PRO A 76 -8.98 -9.47 3.96
C PRO A 76 -7.64 -10.05 4.44
N ARG A 77 -6.82 -10.57 3.51
CA ARG A 77 -5.51 -11.15 3.84
C ARG A 77 -4.53 -10.06 4.25
N THR A 78 -4.41 -9.01 3.44
CA THR A 78 -3.53 -7.88 3.73
C THR A 78 -3.96 -7.16 5.01
N ARG A 79 -5.28 -7.03 5.22
CA ARG A 79 -5.82 -6.47 6.46
C ARG A 79 -5.43 -7.32 7.67
N ASP A 80 -5.60 -8.62 7.64
CA ASP A 80 -5.24 -9.53 8.73
C ASP A 80 -3.72 -9.49 9.04
N LEU A 81 -2.87 -9.39 8.00
CA LEU A 81 -1.43 -9.18 8.17
C LEU A 81 -1.13 -7.87 8.90
N LEU A 82 -1.79 -6.76 8.50
CA LEU A 82 -1.61 -5.46 9.14
C LEU A 82 -2.18 -5.47 10.57
N GLU A 83 -3.36 -6.05 10.81
CA GLU A 83 -3.93 -6.18 12.16
C GLU A 83 -3.00 -6.93 13.11
N ARG A 84 -2.37 -8.02 12.66
CA ARG A 84 -1.35 -8.74 13.43
C ARG A 84 -0.08 -7.90 13.62
N ALA A 85 0.30 -7.14 12.62
CA ALA A 85 1.48 -6.30 12.69
C ALA A 85 1.33 -5.18 13.72
N ILE A 86 0.16 -4.56 13.82
CA ILE A 86 -0.09 -3.49 14.78
C ILE A 86 -0.38 -4.00 16.20
N ALA A 87 -0.67 -5.28 16.39
CA ALA A 87 -0.99 -5.83 17.71
C ALA A 87 0.23 -5.82 18.65
N GLY A 88 0.17 -5.06 19.75
CA GLY A 88 1.16 -5.06 20.84
C GLY A 88 2.47 -4.32 20.52
N ARG A 89 3.53 -4.63 21.28
CA ARG A 89 4.81 -3.90 21.23
C ARG A 89 5.46 -3.97 19.84
N GLY A 90 6.03 -2.83 19.39
CA GLY A 90 6.76 -2.74 18.11
C GLY A 90 5.85 -2.65 16.89
N ALA A 91 4.60 -2.22 17.06
CA ALA A 91 3.59 -2.05 16.03
C ALA A 91 4.10 -1.26 14.80
N PHE A 92 4.67 -0.09 15.02
CA PHE A 92 5.17 0.78 13.95
C PHE A 92 6.21 0.10 13.04
N ARG A 93 7.15 -0.64 13.64
CA ARG A 93 8.17 -1.36 12.87
C ARG A 93 7.55 -2.46 12.04
N ARG A 94 6.76 -3.35 12.68
CA ARG A 94 6.13 -4.48 11.99
C ARG A 94 5.17 -4.02 10.90
N PHE A 95 4.42 -2.92 11.13
CA PHE A 95 3.56 -2.32 10.14
C PHE A 95 4.35 -1.86 8.90
N LYS A 96 5.49 -1.17 9.10
CA LYS A 96 6.40 -0.78 8.02
C LYS A 96 6.99 -1.97 7.30
N ASP A 97 7.32 -3.05 8.04
CA ASP A 97 7.85 -4.29 7.44
C ASP A 97 6.80 -4.92 6.52
N VAL A 98 5.53 -5.03 6.95
CA VAL A 98 4.43 -5.51 6.09
C VAL A 98 4.24 -4.60 4.88
N LEU A 99 4.19 -3.27 5.06
CA LEU A 99 4.04 -2.35 3.94
C LEU A 99 5.17 -2.45 2.91
N HIS A 100 6.35 -2.90 3.33
CA HIS A 100 7.47 -3.11 2.40
C HIS A 100 7.18 -4.18 1.36
N GLU A 101 6.35 -5.17 1.71
CA GLU A 101 5.92 -6.24 0.81
C GLU A 101 4.84 -5.78 -0.19
N PHE A 102 4.17 -4.65 0.10
CA PHE A 102 3.07 -4.09 -0.71
C PHE A 102 3.38 -2.65 -1.18
N PRO A 103 4.14 -2.46 -2.28
CA PRO A 103 4.59 -1.13 -2.72
C PRO A 103 3.47 -0.12 -2.95
N ASP A 104 2.35 -0.53 -3.53
CA ASP A 104 1.21 0.36 -3.81
C ASP A 104 0.49 0.78 -2.52
N LEU A 105 0.35 -0.15 -1.58
CA LEU A 105 -0.22 0.13 -0.27
C LEU A 105 0.71 1.05 0.53
N ARG A 106 2.00 0.82 0.45
CA ARG A 106 3.02 1.67 1.06
C ARG A 106 2.95 3.11 0.52
N ALA A 107 2.84 3.27 -0.81
CA ALA A 107 2.69 4.59 -1.41
C ALA A 107 1.41 5.30 -0.95
N THR A 108 0.33 4.54 -0.75
CA THR A 108 -0.94 5.06 -0.24
C THR A 108 -0.86 5.39 1.23
N TRP A 109 -0.16 4.59 2.02
CA TRP A 109 0.13 4.90 3.43
C TRP A 109 0.81 6.25 3.58
N PHE A 110 1.86 6.54 2.80
CA PHE A 110 2.53 7.83 2.89
C PHE A 110 1.60 8.99 2.57
N LYS A 111 0.76 8.87 1.55
CA LYS A 111 -0.25 9.91 1.23
C LYS A 111 -1.27 10.10 2.35
N PHE A 112 -1.73 8.99 2.95
CA PHE A 112 -2.66 9.02 4.07
C PHE A 112 -2.03 9.68 5.28
N HIS A 113 -0.82 9.28 5.62
CA HIS A 113 -0.06 9.80 6.75
C HIS A 113 0.24 11.30 6.57
N ASP A 114 0.75 11.70 5.40
CA ASP A 114 1.01 13.10 5.09
C ASP A 114 -0.26 13.96 5.21
N ALA A 115 -1.38 13.51 4.67
CA ALA A 115 -2.65 14.23 4.77
C ALA A 115 -3.12 14.37 6.23
N ARG A 116 -2.95 13.32 7.05
CA ARG A 116 -3.29 13.35 8.48
C ARG A 116 -2.41 14.34 9.25
N MET A 117 -1.11 14.32 9.01
CA MET A 117 -0.16 15.22 9.65
C MET A 117 -0.36 16.68 9.25
N GLU A 118 -0.62 16.95 7.97
CA GLU A 118 -0.95 18.31 7.51
C GLU A 118 -2.26 18.83 8.13
N ARG A 119 -3.26 17.98 8.33
CA ARG A 119 -4.50 18.37 9.04
C ARG A 119 -4.22 18.74 10.49
N ARG A 120 -3.41 17.94 11.21
CA ARG A 120 -3.01 18.26 12.60
C ARG A 120 -2.25 19.58 12.69
N ALA A 121 -1.37 19.85 11.71
CA ALA A 121 -0.68 21.14 11.64
C ALA A 121 -1.67 22.30 11.45
N ILE A 122 -2.69 22.15 10.60
CA ILE A 122 -3.71 23.18 10.39
C ILE A 122 -4.56 23.36 11.64
N GLU A 123 -4.94 22.27 12.31
CA GLU A 123 -5.70 22.30 13.57
C GLU A 123 -4.89 23.00 14.66
N TRP A 124 -3.61 22.69 14.80
CA TRP A 124 -2.74 23.37 15.74
C TRP A 124 -2.65 24.88 15.45
N LEU A 125 -2.43 25.26 14.18
CA LEU A 125 -2.40 26.68 13.79
C LEU A 125 -3.71 27.40 14.07
N ARG A 126 -4.85 26.74 13.90
CA ARG A 126 -6.18 27.26 14.24
C ARG A 126 -6.31 27.45 15.75
N ASP A 127 -5.94 26.44 16.53
CA ASP A 127 -6.11 26.43 17.99
C ASP A 127 -5.21 27.49 18.67
N GLU A 128 -4.06 27.79 18.05
CA GLU A 128 -3.20 28.91 18.45
C GLU A 128 -3.69 30.28 17.92
N GLY A 129 -4.80 30.31 17.18
CA GLY A 129 -5.40 31.55 16.66
C GLY A 129 -4.63 32.20 15.49
N LEU A 130 -3.74 31.45 14.82
CA LEU A 130 -2.91 31.93 13.71
C LEU A 130 -3.64 31.88 12.37
N VAL A 131 -4.63 31.04 12.26
CA VAL A 131 -5.49 30.86 11.10
C VAL A 131 -6.95 31.00 11.56
N ASP A 132 -7.76 31.76 10.83
CA ASP A 132 -9.18 31.87 11.12
C ASP A 132 -9.92 30.55 10.81
N GLU A 133 -11.03 30.34 11.49
CA GLU A 133 -11.83 29.10 11.41
C GLU A 133 -12.22 28.76 9.95
N GLU A 134 -12.64 29.76 9.18
CA GLU A 134 -13.09 29.54 7.80
C GLU A 134 -11.92 29.12 6.88
N ALA A 135 -10.73 29.70 7.06
CA ALA A 135 -9.54 29.30 6.32
C ALA A 135 -9.06 27.92 6.72
N ALA A 136 -9.11 27.59 8.02
CA ALA A 136 -8.78 26.27 8.53
C ALA A 136 -9.74 25.20 7.97
N GLU A 137 -11.05 25.41 8.01
CA GLU A 137 -12.04 24.49 7.46
C GLU A 137 -11.84 24.25 5.97
N ARG A 138 -11.55 25.29 5.17
CA ARG A 138 -11.24 25.14 3.75
C ARG A 138 -9.97 24.31 3.53
N ALA A 139 -8.93 24.56 4.31
CA ALA A 139 -7.66 23.85 4.19
C ALA A 139 -7.79 22.38 4.61
N LEU A 140 -8.56 22.06 5.67
CA LEU A 140 -8.86 20.70 6.09
C LEU A 140 -9.68 19.94 5.05
N SER A 141 -10.72 20.59 4.49
CA SER A 141 -11.58 19.99 3.47
C SER A 141 -10.82 19.66 2.16
N ALA A 142 -9.73 20.39 1.88
CA ALA A 142 -8.88 20.14 0.72
C ALA A 142 -7.94 18.94 0.91
N ARG A 143 -7.90 18.34 2.10
CA ARG A 143 -6.98 17.24 2.49
C ARG A 143 -7.75 16.02 2.99
N PRO A 144 -8.62 15.41 2.18
CA PRO A 144 -9.29 14.16 2.56
C PRO A 144 -8.28 13.02 2.64
N ASP A 145 -8.64 11.96 3.38
CA ASP A 145 -7.89 10.72 3.31
C ASP A 145 -7.88 10.19 1.88
N PRO A 146 -6.74 9.71 1.38
CA PRO A 146 -6.65 9.20 0.02
C PRO A 146 -7.54 7.97 -0.15
N GLU A 147 -8.15 7.85 -1.32
CA GLU A 147 -8.77 6.59 -1.70
C GLU A 147 -7.68 5.53 -1.81
N LEU A 148 -7.90 4.39 -1.15
CA LEU A 148 -7.01 3.25 -1.35
C LEU A 148 -7.10 2.81 -2.81
N PRO A 149 -5.96 2.70 -3.51
CA PRO A 149 -5.97 2.07 -4.81
C PRO A 149 -6.63 0.71 -4.64
N GLY A 150 -7.48 0.32 -5.55
CA GLY A 150 -8.34 -0.87 -5.47
C GLY A 150 -7.69 -2.22 -5.13
N LEU A 151 -6.84 -2.21 -4.11
CA LEU A 151 -6.43 -3.36 -3.34
C LEU A 151 -7.65 -3.82 -2.52
N GLY A 152 -8.61 -4.47 -3.21
CA GLY A 152 -9.57 -5.17 -2.44
C GLY A 152 -11.01 -4.75 -2.58
N GLY A 153 -11.56 -5.15 -3.69
CA GLY A 153 -12.74 -5.97 -3.59
C GLY A 153 -12.34 -7.35 -3.02
N PRO A 154 -13.28 -8.22 -2.67
CA PRO A 154 -12.95 -9.61 -2.38
C PRO A 154 -12.03 -10.11 -3.50
N PHE A 155 -10.95 -10.83 -3.13
CA PHE A 155 -9.95 -11.30 -4.09
C PHE A 155 -10.66 -11.87 -5.33
N ASP A 156 -10.50 -11.19 -6.45
CA ASP A 156 -11.18 -11.52 -7.71
C ASP A 156 -10.18 -12.23 -8.63
N ALA A 157 -10.07 -13.56 -8.44
CA ALA A 157 -9.22 -14.40 -9.27
C ALA A 157 -9.55 -14.28 -10.77
N PRO A 158 -10.81 -14.21 -11.22
CA PRO A 158 -11.15 -13.89 -12.60
C PRO A 158 -10.55 -12.58 -13.10
N ALA A 159 -10.59 -11.51 -12.31
CA ALA A 159 -10.00 -10.23 -12.70
C ALA A 159 -8.46 -10.29 -12.74
N VAL A 160 -7.81 -11.03 -11.84
CA VAL A 160 -6.37 -11.30 -11.91
C VAL A 160 -6.04 -12.10 -13.17
N ALA A 161 -6.77 -13.18 -13.42
CA ALA A 161 -6.61 -14.04 -14.60
C ALA A 161 -6.78 -13.24 -15.92
N GLN A 162 -7.72 -12.29 -15.97
CA GLN A 162 -7.91 -11.40 -17.10
C GLN A 162 -6.68 -10.51 -17.35
N ARG A 163 -6.11 -9.89 -16.29
CA ARG A 163 -4.90 -9.06 -16.42
C ARG A 163 -3.69 -9.89 -16.89
N VAL A 164 -3.54 -11.12 -16.37
CA VAL A 164 -2.50 -12.05 -16.86
C VAL A 164 -2.72 -12.37 -18.34
N ALA A 165 -3.96 -12.63 -18.75
CA ALA A 165 -4.29 -12.91 -20.15
C ALA A 165 -3.98 -11.72 -21.07
N ASP A 166 -4.22 -10.49 -20.62
CA ASP A 166 -3.92 -9.28 -21.39
C ASP A 166 -2.40 -9.10 -21.57
N ASP A 167 -1.60 -9.33 -20.53
CA ASP A 167 -0.13 -9.29 -20.61
C ASP A 167 0.40 -10.41 -21.51
N LEU A 168 -0.13 -11.63 -21.39
CA LEU A 168 0.23 -12.75 -22.27
C LEU A 168 -0.15 -12.48 -23.74
N ARG A 169 -1.23 -11.75 -23.96
CA ARG A 169 -1.62 -11.30 -25.31
C ARG A 169 -0.61 -10.33 -25.89
N GLY A 170 -0.07 -9.43 -25.05
CA GLY A 170 1.04 -8.56 -25.42
C GLY A 170 2.32 -9.35 -25.78
N LEU A 171 2.64 -10.39 -25.01
CA LEU A 171 3.83 -11.23 -25.21
C LEU A 171 3.73 -12.12 -26.46
N TYR A 172 2.61 -12.82 -26.64
CA TYR A 172 2.46 -13.85 -27.68
C TYR A 172 1.76 -13.38 -28.94
N GLY A 173 1.02 -12.27 -28.85
CA GLY A 173 0.24 -11.75 -29.98
C GLY A 173 -0.67 -12.81 -30.60
N LYS A 174 -0.56 -13.02 -31.92
CA LYS A 174 -1.39 -13.99 -32.66
C LYS A 174 -1.13 -15.46 -32.31
N ARG A 175 -0.02 -15.76 -31.60
CA ARG A 175 0.27 -17.13 -31.14
C ARG A 175 -0.61 -17.53 -29.96
N LEU A 176 -1.11 -16.60 -29.15
CA LEU A 176 -2.04 -16.90 -28.07
C LEU A 176 -3.43 -17.15 -28.66
N ARG A 177 -3.96 -18.33 -28.41
CA ARG A 177 -5.29 -18.73 -28.86
C ARG A 177 -6.33 -18.52 -27.79
N GLU A 178 -6.01 -18.92 -26.56
CA GLU A 178 -6.94 -18.86 -25.46
C GLU A 178 -6.17 -18.90 -24.12
N VAL A 179 -6.71 -18.23 -23.11
CA VAL A 179 -6.34 -18.38 -21.71
C VAL A 179 -7.57 -18.84 -20.96
N ILE A 180 -7.45 -19.90 -20.19
CA ILE A 180 -8.56 -20.52 -19.48
C ILE A 180 -8.22 -20.57 -17.99
N LEU A 181 -9.03 -19.92 -17.18
CA LEU A 181 -9.02 -20.11 -15.73
C LEU A 181 -9.67 -21.45 -15.42
N PHE A 182 -8.98 -22.34 -14.70
CA PHE A 182 -9.52 -23.63 -14.30
C PHE A 182 -9.22 -23.90 -12.81
N GLY A 183 -9.45 -25.09 -12.32
CA GLY A 183 -9.23 -25.41 -10.90
C GLY A 183 -10.32 -24.89 -9.98
N SER A 184 -9.97 -24.65 -8.72
CA SER A 184 -10.92 -24.29 -7.66
C SER A 184 -11.69 -22.99 -7.94
N TRP A 185 -11.02 -21.99 -8.48
CA TRP A 185 -11.64 -20.70 -8.81
C TRP A 185 -12.65 -20.80 -9.95
N ALA A 186 -12.41 -21.67 -10.91
CA ALA A 186 -13.38 -21.89 -11.98
C ALA A 186 -14.63 -22.65 -11.51
N ARG A 187 -14.46 -23.59 -10.58
CA ARG A 187 -15.54 -24.37 -10.00
C ARG A 187 -16.34 -23.63 -8.92
N GLY A 188 -15.75 -22.60 -8.31
CA GLY A 188 -16.38 -21.88 -7.21
C GLY A 188 -16.20 -22.52 -5.83
N ASP A 189 -15.25 -23.47 -5.69
CA ASP A 189 -14.87 -24.11 -4.44
C ASP A 189 -13.51 -23.63 -3.90
N ALA A 190 -13.03 -22.48 -4.41
CA ALA A 190 -11.80 -21.86 -3.98
C ALA A 190 -11.89 -21.33 -2.54
N HIS A 191 -10.78 -21.42 -1.82
CA HIS A 191 -10.58 -20.76 -0.53
C HIS A 191 -9.50 -19.67 -0.64
N PRO A 192 -9.33 -18.81 0.37
CA PRO A 192 -8.40 -17.68 0.29
C PRO A 192 -6.95 -18.02 -0.09
N GLU A 193 -6.48 -19.22 0.19
CA GLU A 193 -5.11 -19.68 -0.15
C GLU A 193 -5.06 -20.48 -1.47
N SER A 194 -6.17 -20.52 -2.23
CA SER A 194 -6.19 -21.26 -3.50
C SER A 194 -5.39 -20.54 -4.58
N ASP A 195 -4.54 -21.29 -5.29
CA ASP A 195 -3.79 -20.81 -6.44
C ASP A 195 -4.71 -20.44 -7.61
N ILE A 196 -4.26 -19.54 -8.47
CA ILE A 196 -4.91 -19.26 -9.76
C ILE A 196 -4.29 -20.17 -10.81
N ASP A 197 -5.06 -21.14 -11.27
CA ASP A 197 -4.64 -22.09 -12.28
C ASP A 197 -5.05 -21.61 -13.68
N LEU A 198 -4.09 -21.37 -14.56
CA LEU A 198 -4.30 -20.93 -15.93
C LEU A 198 -3.85 -21.99 -16.93
N LEU A 199 -4.67 -22.28 -17.93
CA LEU A 199 -4.30 -23.02 -19.09
C LEU A 199 -4.06 -22.06 -20.27
N ILE A 200 -2.84 -22.05 -20.79
CA ILE A 200 -2.41 -21.18 -21.87
C ILE A 200 -2.37 -22.00 -23.17
N VAL A 201 -3.29 -21.71 -24.07
CA VAL A 201 -3.35 -22.37 -25.37
C VAL A 201 -2.63 -21.51 -26.41
N LEU A 202 -1.52 -22.03 -26.90
CA LEU A 202 -0.75 -21.41 -27.97
C LEU A 202 -1.03 -22.10 -29.31
N ASP A 203 -0.82 -21.41 -30.40
CA ASP A 203 -0.96 -21.99 -31.75
C ASP A 203 -0.10 -23.26 -31.90
N ARG A 204 1.15 -23.15 -31.46
CA ARG A 204 2.13 -24.24 -31.44
C ARG A 204 3.09 -24.09 -30.25
N VAL A 205 3.44 -25.18 -29.65
CA VAL A 205 4.48 -25.29 -28.60
C VAL A 205 5.54 -26.24 -29.09
N ASP A 206 6.74 -25.71 -29.41
CA ASP A 206 7.86 -26.50 -29.84
C ASP A 206 8.70 -26.99 -28.66
N GLU A 207 9.02 -26.09 -27.75
CA GLU A 207 9.81 -26.39 -26.55
C GLU A 207 9.09 -25.75 -25.32
N MET A 208 8.48 -26.57 -24.53
CA MET A 208 7.63 -26.13 -23.38
C MET A 208 8.40 -25.27 -22.38
N TRP A 209 9.65 -25.61 -22.07
CA TRP A 209 10.47 -24.90 -21.10
C TRP A 209 10.76 -23.45 -21.54
N ARG A 210 10.93 -23.19 -22.85
CA ARG A 210 11.11 -21.84 -23.40
C ARG A 210 9.86 -20.99 -23.24
N GLU A 211 8.71 -21.59 -23.37
CA GLU A 211 7.45 -20.85 -23.15
C GLU A 211 7.28 -20.48 -21.68
N TYR A 212 7.67 -21.35 -20.75
CA TYR A 212 7.71 -21.00 -19.33
C TYR A 212 8.71 -19.89 -19.02
N GLU A 213 9.92 -19.94 -19.56
CA GLU A 213 10.90 -18.85 -19.39
C GLU A 213 10.35 -17.50 -19.87
N ARG A 214 9.66 -17.48 -21.01
CA ARG A 214 9.09 -16.24 -21.57
C ARG A 214 8.00 -15.63 -20.70
N MET A 215 7.14 -16.43 -20.11
CA MET A 215 6.01 -15.95 -19.33
C MET A 215 6.31 -15.80 -17.84
N ASN A 216 7.43 -16.33 -17.38
CA ASN A 216 7.78 -16.40 -15.96
C ASN A 216 7.71 -15.03 -15.26
N GLU A 217 8.24 -13.98 -15.90
CA GLU A 217 8.20 -12.62 -15.35
C GLU A 217 6.76 -12.11 -15.18
N ILE A 218 5.88 -12.42 -16.14
CA ILE A 218 4.46 -12.05 -16.06
C ILE A 218 3.80 -12.77 -14.90
N LEU A 219 3.94 -14.10 -14.83
CA LEU A 219 3.33 -14.92 -13.77
C LEU A 219 3.85 -14.50 -12.39
N TYR A 220 5.16 -14.30 -12.26
CA TYR A 220 5.79 -13.87 -11.01
C TYR A 220 5.28 -12.50 -10.54
N ARG A 221 5.25 -11.51 -11.43
CA ARG A 221 4.74 -10.17 -11.12
C ARG A 221 3.28 -10.20 -10.65
N HIS A 222 2.42 -10.97 -11.32
CA HIS A 222 1.02 -11.11 -10.90
C HIS A 222 0.86 -11.90 -9.61
N SER A 223 1.72 -12.89 -9.36
CA SER A 223 1.73 -13.63 -8.10
C SER A 223 2.08 -12.72 -6.94
N LEU A 224 3.17 -11.95 -7.04
CA LEU A 224 3.58 -10.99 -6.01
C LEU A 224 2.58 -9.86 -5.82
N GLY A 225 2.08 -9.31 -6.92
CA GLY A 225 1.18 -8.15 -6.86
C GLY A 225 -0.21 -8.47 -6.32
N ASN A 226 -0.59 -9.73 -6.20
CA ASN A 226 -1.90 -10.17 -5.71
C ASN A 226 -1.82 -11.14 -4.51
N ASP A 227 -0.63 -11.31 -3.93
CA ASP A 227 -0.37 -12.23 -2.80
C ASP A 227 -1.01 -13.61 -3.01
N THR A 228 -0.83 -14.18 -4.20
CA THR A 228 -1.36 -15.48 -4.60
C THR A 228 -0.43 -16.14 -5.59
N VAL A 229 -0.48 -17.45 -5.69
CA VAL A 229 0.29 -18.18 -6.69
C VAL A 229 -0.49 -18.23 -7.99
N VAL A 230 0.09 -17.72 -9.08
CA VAL A 230 -0.44 -17.87 -10.43
C VAL A 230 0.34 -18.97 -11.13
N THR A 231 -0.34 -20.09 -11.37
CA THR A 231 0.23 -21.23 -12.10
C THR A 231 -0.20 -21.20 -13.57
N ALA A 232 0.61 -21.75 -14.44
CA ALA A 232 0.28 -21.88 -15.86
C ALA A 232 0.60 -23.27 -16.39
N LEU A 233 -0.35 -23.84 -17.10
CA LEU A 233 -0.13 -25.02 -17.92
C LEU A 233 -0.18 -24.61 -19.40
N VAL A 234 0.90 -24.87 -20.14
CA VAL A 234 1.00 -24.49 -21.55
C VAL A 234 0.68 -25.68 -22.43
N VAL A 235 -0.07 -25.44 -23.50
CA VAL A 235 -0.42 -26.49 -24.49
C VAL A 235 -0.57 -25.91 -25.89
N GLY A 236 -0.21 -26.69 -26.91
CA GLY A 236 -0.51 -26.37 -28.29
C GLY A 236 -1.98 -26.58 -28.62
N ALA A 237 -2.55 -25.75 -29.52
CA ALA A 237 -3.96 -25.80 -29.89
C ALA A 237 -4.40 -27.18 -30.42
N ARG A 238 -3.55 -27.87 -31.17
CA ARG A 238 -3.83 -29.23 -31.66
C ARG A 238 -3.90 -30.25 -30.52
N ASP A 239 -2.95 -30.16 -29.58
CA ASP A 239 -2.88 -31.06 -28.43
C ASP A 239 -4.05 -30.77 -27.46
N TYR A 240 -4.41 -29.52 -27.30
CA TYR A 240 -5.59 -29.13 -26.53
C TYR A 240 -6.87 -29.69 -27.13
N ALA A 241 -7.04 -29.62 -28.45
CA ALA A 241 -8.24 -30.13 -29.12
C ALA A 241 -8.37 -31.67 -29.02
N SER A 242 -7.25 -32.40 -29.06
CA SER A 242 -7.19 -33.87 -29.00
C SER A 242 -6.91 -34.45 -27.61
N ALA A 243 -6.85 -33.61 -26.59
CA ALA A 243 -6.32 -33.98 -25.27
C ALA A 243 -7.09 -35.12 -24.59
N GLN A 244 -6.32 -36.10 -24.16
CA GLN A 244 -6.77 -37.19 -23.31
C GLN A 244 -6.22 -37.09 -21.88
N ARG A 245 -5.38 -36.07 -21.60
CA ARG A 245 -4.86 -35.84 -20.24
C ARG A 245 -5.96 -35.38 -19.29
N PRO A 246 -6.09 -35.98 -18.09
CA PRO A 246 -7.16 -35.66 -17.16
C PRO A 246 -7.30 -34.14 -16.84
N VAL A 247 -6.16 -33.44 -16.69
CA VAL A 247 -6.15 -31.99 -16.41
C VAL A 247 -6.75 -31.19 -17.56
N LEU A 248 -6.49 -31.55 -18.82
CA LEU A 248 -7.00 -30.84 -20.00
C LEU A 248 -8.50 -31.15 -20.22
N ILE A 249 -8.92 -32.36 -19.90
CA ILE A 249 -10.35 -32.76 -19.92
C ILE A 249 -11.12 -31.91 -18.89
N ARG A 250 -10.59 -31.76 -17.67
CA ARG A 250 -11.18 -30.92 -16.62
C ARG A 250 -11.19 -29.46 -17.04
N ALA A 251 -10.06 -28.91 -17.49
CA ALA A 251 -9.98 -27.51 -17.92
C ALA A 251 -10.99 -27.18 -19.03
N ARG A 252 -11.29 -28.13 -19.94
CA ARG A 252 -12.36 -27.96 -20.95
C ARG A 252 -13.77 -28.05 -20.37
N ALA A 253 -14.00 -28.86 -19.36
CA ALA A 253 -15.33 -29.08 -18.79
C ALA A 253 -15.72 -27.99 -17.80
N GLU A 254 -14.78 -27.51 -17.01
CA GLU A 254 -15.01 -26.62 -15.85
C GLU A 254 -14.40 -25.24 -16.03
N GLY A 255 -13.47 -25.08 -17.00
CA GLY A 255 -12.71 -23.85 -17.21
C GLY A 255 -13.56 -22.71 -17.75
N ARG A 256 -13.13 -21.50 -17.43
CA ARG A 256 -13.72 -20.25 -17.94
C ARG A 256 -12.68 -19.55 -18.80
N SER A 257 -13.03 -19.27 -20.03
CA SER A 257 -12.18 -18.45 -20.92
C SER A 257 -12.03 -17.05 -20.33
N VAL A 258 -10.80 -16.56 -20.25
CA VAL A 258 -10.45 -15.22 -19.77
C VAL A 258 -9.66 -14.53 -20.88
N GLY A 259 -10.27 -13.48 -21.46
CA GLY A 259 -9.64 -12.69 -22.51
C GLY A 259 -9.87 -13.11 -23.94
#